data_641c4e0af365f8d5e66ed03746ba962c
#
_entry.id   641c4e0af365f8d5e66ed03746ba962c
#
_cell.length_a   1.000
_cell.length_b   1.000
_cell.length_c   1.000
_cell.angle_alpha   90.00
_cell.angle_beta   90.00
_cell.angle_gamma   90.00
#
_symmetry.space_group_name_H-M   'P 1'
#
loop_
_entity.id
_entity.type
_entity.pdbx_description
1 polymer ?
#
loop_
_entity_poly.entity_id
_entity_poly.type
_entity_poly.pdbx_seq_one_letter_code
_entity_poly.pdbx_strand_id
1 'polypeptide(L)'
;MNSWTRLVMSGLVAAALNVTTFAQAPAAGNPQKAGERLERRGKADQRKGERLEKKGEAQKKAGDRLEAQGKVRAGEKLERKGERNERRGEHLEKKGTRLEKRGEKLENKSENTGQNK
;
A
#
# COMPACT_ATOMS: atom_id res chain seq x y z
N MET A 1 27.48 49.94 29.96
CA MET A 1 26.12 49.77 29.43
C MET A 1 26.26 49.29 28.02
N ASN A 2 25.76 48.11 27.76
CA ASN A 2 26.26 47.22 26.72
C ASN A 2 25.42 47.27 25.44
N SER A 3 25.99 47.84 24.39
CA SER A 3 25.43 47.85 23.05
C SER A 3 25.99 46.68 22.23
N TRP A 4 25.23 45.61 22.11
CA TRP A 4 25.54 44.52 21.21
C TRP A 4 24.98 44.82 19.82
N THR A 5 25.84 45.24 18.96
CA THR A 5 25.61 45.34 17.52
C THR A 5 25.51 43.93 16.93
N ARG A 6 24.31 43.51 16.57
CA ARG A 6 24.06 42.26 15.82
C ARG A 6 24.29 42.51 14.34
N LEU A 7 25.39 41.99 13.88
CA LEU A 7 25.74 41.94 12.46
C LEU A 7 24.87 40.83 11.81
N VAL A 8 23.88 41.24 11.02
CA VAL A 8 23.07 40.32 10.24
C VAL A 8 23.79 40.09 8.90
N MET A 9 24.47 38.97 8.79
CA MET A 9 25.02 38.51 7.53
C MET A 9 23.91 37.85 6.72
N SER A 10 23.40 38.58 5.74
CA SER A 10 22.49 38.04 4.71
C SER A 10 23.28 37.23 3.72
N GLY A 11 23.38 35.93 3.96
CA GLY A 11 23.90 34.96 3.01
C GLY A 11 22.78 34.44 2.09
N LEU A 12 22.65 35.05 0.93
CA LEU A 12 21.72 34.63 -0.12
C LEU A 12 22.40 33.51 -0.90
N VAL A 13 22.16 32.24 -0.46
CA VAL A 13 22.59 31.06 -1.20
C VAL A 13 21.49 30.73 -2.21
N ALA A 14 21.68 31.19 -3.44
CA ALA A 14 20.90 30.74 -4.58
C ALA A 14 21.32 29.30 -4.94
N ALA A 15 20.70 28.32 -4.34
CA ALA A 15 20.81 26.95 -4.75
C ALA A 15 19.97 26.77 -6.02
N ALA A 16 20.63 26.86 -7.17
CA ALA A 16 20.05 26.44 -8.45
C ALA A 16 19.85 24.92 -8.40
N LEU A 17 18.65 24.48 -8.02
CA LEU A 17 18.24 23.10 -8.16
C LEU A 17 18.03 22.83 -9.65
N ASN A 18 19.08 22.38 -10.31
CA ASN A 18 18.96 21.70 -11.59
C ASN A 18 18.21 20.37 -11.33
N VAL A 19 16.89 20.44 -11.32
CA VAL A 19 16.04 19.26 -11.44
C VAL A 19 16.10 18.81 -12.89
N THR A 20 17.20 18.17 -13.26
CA THR A 20 17.19 17.30 -14.42
C THR A 20 16.27 16.13 -14.07
N THR A 21 14.97 16.31 -14.32
CA THR A 21 14.05 15.21 -14.44
C THR A 21 14.52 14.35 -15.58
N PHE A 22 15.44 13.43 -15.28
CA PHE A 22 15.59 12.25 -16.08
C PHE A 22 14.25 11.52 -16.05
N ALA A 23 13.38 11.86 -16.98
CA ALA A 23 12.33 10.96 -17.41
C ALA A 23 13.04 9.75 -18.00
N GLN A 24 13.55 8.91 -17.12
CA GLN A 24 14.03 7.59 -17.47
C GLN A 24 12.79 6.87 -17.99
N ALA A 25 12.63 6.88 -19.31
CA ALA A 25 11.66 6.00 -19.96
C ALA A 25 11.88 4.62 -19.34
N PRO A 26 10.85 3.99 -18.76
CA PRO A 26 11.03 2.67 -18.18
C PRO A 26 11.62 1.81 -19.28
N ALA A 27 12.86 1.36 -19.07
CA ALA A 27 13.49 0.40 -19.96
C ALA A 27 12.41 -0.64 -20.25
N ALA A 28 12.17 -0.93 -21.52
CA ALA A 28 11.12 -1.84 -21.97
C ALA A 28 11.39 -3.22 -21.37
N GLY A 29 11.03 -3.35 -20.10
CA GLY A 29 11.20 -4.56 -19.33
C GLY A 29 10.32 -5.62 -19.96
N ASN A 30 10.85 -6.82 -20.11
CA ASN A 30 10.12 -7.97 -20.62
C ASN A 30 8.70 -8.01 -20.00
N PRO A 31 7.64 -7.87 -20.83
CA PRO A 31 6.26 -7.77 -20.34
C PRO A 31 5.83 -9.02 -19.56
N GLN A 32 6.37 -10.19 -19.87
CA GLN A 32 6.13 -11.42 -19.09
C GLN A 32 6.62 -11.28 -17.65
N LYS A 33 7.87 -10.83 -17.46
CA LYS A 33 8.40 -10.60 -16.09
C LYS A 33 7.61 -9.54 -15.34
N ALA A 34 7.03 -8.58 -16.04
CA ALA A 34 6.17 -7.57 -15.43
C ALA A 34 4.82 -8.19 -15.00
N GLY A 35 4.25 -9.07 -15.83
CA GLY A 35 3.05 -9.85 -15.52
C GLY A 35 3.23 -10.69 -14.26
N GLU A 36 4.24 -11.57 -14.26
CA GLU A 36 4.56 -12.41 -13.11
C GLU A 36 4.75 -11.62 -11.79
N ARG A 37 5.40 -10.45 -11.87
CA ARG A 37 5.56 -9.59 -10.68
C ARG A 37 4.23 -9.07 -10.16
N LEU A 38 3.33 -8.71 -11.06
CA LEU A 38 1.99 -8.24 -10.68
C LEU A 38 1.18 -9.37 -10.06
N GLU A 39 1.24 -10.57 -10.61
CA GLU A 39 0.56 -11.74 -10.03
C GLU A 39 1.08 -12.09 -8.65
N ARG A 40 2.40 -12.18 -8.49
CA ARG A 40 3.02 -12.43 -7.18
C ARG A 40 2.60 -11.39 -6.14
N ARG A 41 2.54 -10.13 -6.54
CA ARG A 41 2.08 -9.05 -5.68
C ARG A 41 0.59 -9.16 -5.39
N GLY A 42 -0.21 -9.52 -6.36
CA GLY A 42 -1.64 -9.78 -6.21
C GLY A 42 -1.90 -10.85 -5.16
N LYS A 43 -1.26 -12.01 -5.32
CA LYS A 43 -1.35 -13.13 -4.36
C LYS A 43 -0.88 -12.74 -2.94
N ALA A 44 0.16 -11.91 -2.84
CA ALA A 44 0.64 -11.42 -1.55
C ALA A 44 -0.39 -10.47 -0.88
N ASP A 45 -1.00 -9.57 -1.66
CA ASP A 45 -2.03 -8.65 -1.17
C ASP A 45 -3.29 -9.44 -0.73
N GLN A 46 -3.72 -10.47 -1.47
CA GLN A 46 -4.85 -11.35 -1.07
C GLN A 46 -4.57 -12.05 0.25
N ARG A 47 -3.44 -12.74 0.39
CA ARG A 47 -3.06 -13.41 1.64
C ARG A 47 -3.00 -12.46 2.83
N LYS A 48 -2.59 -11.22 2.59
CA LYS A 48 -2.59 -10.19 3.62
C LYS A 48 -4.01 -9.73 3.96
N GLY A 49 -4.89 -9.65 2.97
CA GLY A 49 -6.31 -9.39 3.13
C GLY A 49 -6.96 -10.42 4.05
N GLU A 50 -6.88 -11.70 3.69
CA GLU A 50 -7.41 -12.81 4.48
C GLU A 50 -6.93 -12.81 5.94
N ARG A 51 -5.65 -12.50 6.16
CA ARG A 51 -5.11 -12.40 7.53
C ARG A 51 -5.74 -11.25 8.32
N LEU A 52 -6.00 -10.13 7.65
CA LEU A 52 -6.65 -8.98 8.30
C LEU A 52 -8.11 -9.27 8.62
N GLU A 53 -8.82 -9.95 7.75
CA GLU A 53 -10.20 -10.39 7.98
C GLU A 53 -10.29 -11.33 9.17
N LYS A 54 -9.50 -12.40 9.19
CA LYS A 54 -9.43 -13.32 10.33
C LYS A 54 -9.09 -12.60 11.65
N LYS A 55 -8.19 -11.61 11.57
CA LYS A 55 -7.86 -10.80 12.74
C LYS A 55 -9.02 -9.89 13.16
N GLY A 56 -9.76 -9.35 12.19
CA GLY A 56 -10.95 -8.55 12.42
C GLY A 56 -12.03 -9.36 13.14
N GLU A 57 -12.36 -10.53 12.62
CA GLU A 57 -13.32 -11.45 13.23
C GLU A 57 -12.93 -11.85 14.66
N ALA A 58 -11.65 -12.18 14.87
CA ALA A 58 -11.17 -12.52 16.20
C ALA A 58 -11.31 -11.36 17.19
N GLN A 59 -11.09 -10.13 16.71
CA GLN A 59 -11.27 -8.93 17.52
C GLN A 59 -12.74 -8.66 17.84
N LYS A 60 -13.65 -8.88 16.91
CA LYS A 60 -15.10 -8.77 17.16
C LYS A 60 -15.55 -9.78 18.21
N LYS A 61 -15.20 -11.04 18.03
CA LYS A 61 -15.51 -12.09 19.03
C LYS A 61 -14.95 -11.80 20.43
N ALA A 62 -13.77 -11.16 20.47
CA ALA A 62 -13.20 -10.75 21.76
C ALA A 62 -13.91 -9.51 22.32
N GLY A 63 -14.43 -8.62 21.47
CA GLY A 63 -15.28 -7.50 21.84
C GLY A 63 -16.57 -7.98 22.51
N ASP A 64 -17.31 -8.88 21.84
CA ASP A 64 -18.53 -9.51 22.34
C ASP A 64 -18.34 -10.11 23.75
N ARG A 65 -17.21 -10.81 23.95
CA ARG A 65 -16.88 -11.39 25.25
C ARG A 65 -16.65 -10.33 26.34
N LEU A 66 -16.04 -9.21 25.99
CA LEU A 66 -15.83 -8.11 26.94
C LEU A 66 -17.15 -7.44 27.31
N GLU A 67 -18.05 -7.30 26.35
CA GLU A 67 -19.39 -6.77 26.60
C GLU A 67 -20.19 -7.67 27.51
N ALA A 68 -20.15 -8.98 27.27
CA ALA A 68 -20.77 -9.97 28.15
C ALA A 68 -20.22 -9.93 29.59
N GLN A 69 -18.99 -9.47 29.78
CA GLN A 69 -18.36 -9.24 31.08
C GLN A 69 -18.68 -7.86 31.70
N GLY A 70 -19.55 -7.08 31.06
CA GLY A 70 -19.91 -5.72 31.50
C GLY A 70 -18.87 -4.65 31.12
N LYS A 71 -17.83 -4.99 30.36
CA LYS A 71 -16.80 -4.05 29.90
C LYS A 71 -17.19 -3.43 28.54
N VAL A 72 -18.37 -2.88 28.42
CA VAL A 72 -18.98 -2.42 27.16
C VAL A 72 -18.07 -1.50 26.37
N ARG A 73 -17.51 -0.45 26.98
CA ARG A 73 -16.63 0.49 26.27
C ARG A 73 -15.37 -0.15 25.68
N ALA A 74 -14.87 -1.19 26.31
CA ALA A 74 -13.70 -1.92 25.82
C ALA A 74 -14.09 -2.87 24.68
N GLY A 75 -15.24 -3.52 24.78
CA GLY A 75 -15.83 -4.36 23.74
C GLY A 75 -16.06 -3.57 22.47
N GLU A 76 -16.83 -2.48 22.51
CA GLU A 76 -17.10 -1.61 21.37
C GLU A 76 -15.83 -1.11 20.66
N LYS A 77 -14.79 -0.74 21.43
CA LYS A 77 -13.51 -0.32 20.83
C LYS A 77 -12.85 -1.45 20.05
N LEU A 78 -12.96 -2.66 20.56
CA LEU A 78 -12.36 -3.83 19.93
C LEU A 78 -13.13 -4.25 18.68
N GLU A 79 -14.45 -4.19 18.72
CA GLU A 79 -15.32 -4.41 17.58
C GLU A 79 -15.04 -3.43 16.44
N ARG A 80 -15.04 -2.14 16.72
CA ARG A 80 -14.69 -1.09 15.73
C ARG A 80 -13.30 -1.28 15.14
N LYS A 81 -12.37 -1.85 15.89
CA LYS A 81 -11.04 -2.21 15.38
C LYS A 81 -11.11 -3.44 14.49
N GLY A 82 -11.92 -4.42 14.84
CA GLY A 82 -12.22 -5.59 14.03
C GLY A 82 -12.78 -5.21 12.68
N GLU A 83 -13.86 -4.44 12.65
CA GLU A 83 -14.48 -3.95 11.42
C GLU A 83 -13.49 -3.20 10.51
N ARG A 84 -12.65 -2.35 11.08
CA ARG A 84 -11.62 -1.66 10.28
C ARG A 84 -10.62 -2.62 9.65
N ASN A 85 -10.27 -3.69 10.35
CA ASN A 85 -9.36 -4.69 9.81
C ASN A 85 -10.03 -5.50 8.70
N GLU A 86 -11.30 -5.90 8.86
CA GLU A 86 -12.09 -6.56 7.82
C GLU A 86 -12.17 -5.72 6.55
N ARG A 87 -12.60 -4.46 6.66
CA ARG A 87 -12.65 -3.54 5.50
C ARG A 87 -11.31 -3.36 4.80
N ARG A 88 -10.22 -3.35 5.57
CA ARG A 88 -8.86 -3.29 5.00
C ARG A 88 -8.49 -4.61 4.31
N GLY A 89 -8.90 -5.73 4.87
CA GLY A 89 -8.73 -7.06 4.28
C GLY A 89 -9.40 -7.13 2.91
N GLU A 90 -10.70 -6.87 2.85
CA GLU A 90 -11.48 -6.85 1.61
C GLU A 90 -10.87 -5.91 0.54
N HIS A 91 -10.40 -4.74 0.96
CA HIS A 91 -9.76 -3.81 0.04
C HIS A 91 -8.48 -4.40 -0.57
N LEU A 92 -7.67 -5.08 0.25
CA LEU A 92 -6.44 -5.72 -0.23
C LEU A 92 -6.73 -6.89 -1.15
N GLU A 93 -7.75 -7.69 -0.86
CA GLU A 93 -8.18 -8.80 -1.73
C GLU A 93 -8.63 -8.29 -3.10
N LYS A 94 -9.52 -7.30 -3.12
CA LYS A 94 -9.97 -6.66 -4.36
C LYS A 94 -8.80 -6.07 -5.16
N LYS A 95 -7.83 -5.46 -4.47
CA LYS A 95 -6.61 -4.96 -5.10
C LYS A 95 -5.75 -6.08 -5.63
N GLY A 96 -5.56 -7.15 -4.87
CA GLY A 96 -4.82 -8.33 -5.29
C GLY A 96 -5.39 -8.94 -6.58
N THR A 97 -6.69 -9.19 -6.60
CA THR A 97 -7.39 -9.71 -7.79
C THR A 97 -7.22 -8.81 -9.03
N ARG A 98 -7.24 -7.49 -8.83
CA ARG A 98 -6.99 -6.55 -9.97
C ARG A 98 -5.56 -6.64 -10.48
N LEU A 99 -4.59 -6.83 -9.60
CA LEU A 99 -3.19 -6.98 -9.98
C LEU A 99 -2.95 -8.27 -10.74
N GLU A 100 -3.54 -9.39 -10.30
CA GLU A 100 -3.49 -10.67 -11.02
C GLU A 100 -4.06 -10.55 -12.42
N LYS A 101 -5.28 -10.07 -12.57
CA LYS A 101 -5.91 -9.86 -13.88
C LYS A 101 -5.09 -8.95 -14.80
N ARG A 102 -4.38 -7.98 -14.21
CA ARG A 102 -3.49 -7.10 -14.98
C ARG A 102 -2.20 -7.83 -15.37
N GLY A 103 -1.68 -8.70 -14.51
CA GLY A 103 -0.55 -9.57 -14.80
C GLY A 103 -0.84 -10.48 -15.98
N GLU A 104 -1.92 -11.26 -15.90
CA GLU A 104 -2.40 -12.16 -16.95
C GLU A 104 -2.56 -11.45 -18.32
N LYS A 105 -3.14 -10.24 -18.30
CA LYS A 105 -3.26 -9.45 -19.55
C LYS A 105 -1.93 -9.06 -20.17
N LEU A 106 -0.91 -8.81 -19.36
CA LEU A 106 0.42 -8.48 -19.88
C LEU A 106 1.11 -9.72 -20.43
N GLU A 107 0.94 -10.87 -19.82
CA GLU A 107 1.47 -12.14 -20.28
C GLU A 107 0.85 -12.54 -21.63
N ASN A 108 -0.47 -12.56 -21.71
CA ASN A 108 -1.21 -12.85 -22.94
C ASN A 108 -0.84 -11.90 -24.09
N LYS A 109 -0.64 -10.61 -23.79
CA LYS A 109 -0.21 -9.65 -24.79
C LYS A 109 1.21 -9.93 -25.29
N SER A 110 2.09 -10.40 -24.43
CA SER A 110 3.47 -10.72 -24.79
C SER A 110 3.55 -11.96 -25.69
N GLU A 111 2.73 -12.98 -25.41
CA GLU A 111 2.64 -14.20 -26.20
C GLU A 111 2.15 -13.93 -27.62
N ASN A 112 1.06 -13.16 -27.76
CA ASN A 112 0.52 -12.77 -29.06
C ASN A 112 1.50 -11.95 -29.89
N THR A 113 2.36 -11.15 -29.27
CA THR A 113 3.36 -10.35 -30.00
C THR A 113 4.55 -11.21 -30.45
N GLY A 114 4.83 -12.31 -29.73
CA GLY A 114 5.89 -13.26 -30.11
C GLY A 114 5.52 -14.21 -31.22
N GLN A 115 4.24 -14.47 -31.46
CA GLN A 115 3.78 -15.39 -32.53
C GLN A 115 3.67 -14.75 -33.91
N ASN A 116 3.72 -13.44 -34.01
CA ASN A 116 3.62 -12.69 -35.28
C ASN A 116 4.99 -12.32 -35.90
N LYS A 117 6.04 -12.99 -35.52
CA LYS A 117 7.36 -12.89 -36.14
C LYS A 117 7.79 -14.23 -36.71
#